data_a9ef4d05b315fa1b8bed07384bcfd4d7
#
_entry.id   a9ef4d05b315fa1b8bed07384bcfd4d7
#
_cell.length_a   1.000
_cell.length_b   1.000
_cell.length_c   1.000
_cell.angle_alpha   90.00
_cell.angle_beta   90.00
_cell.angle_gamma   90.00
#
_symmetry.space_group_name_H-M   'P 1'
#
loop_
_entity.id
_entity.type
_entity.pdbx_description
1 polymer ?
#
loop_
_entity_poly.entity_id
_entity_poly.type
_entity_poly.pdbx_seq_one_letter_code
_entity_poly.pdbx_strand_id
1 'polypeptide(L)'
;IGTDIEEDITLGSENLARIVGISDGLQVTEDRLSANHHFSNVLFNVMRGGLFMDNYTIQRDDLIDFFKVINSSLFERHQSWLESLDETFHYSDLIKLGATKNDTALQRLCYEYLPLSFSRRHGDPSRPWNLFDIQVKRQDGSQILSFEGNWRDIFQNWEALCLSIPNFVESMICKFVNASTADGYNPYRITKSGIDWEKPEPEDPWANIGYWGDHQIIY
;
A
#
# COMPACT_ATOMS: atom_id res chain seq x y z
N ILE A 1 14.36 -34.28 20.46
CA ILE A 1 14.78 -33.58 19.20
C ILE A 1 13.66 -33.67 18.16
N GLY A 2 12.97 -34.81 17.94
CA GLY A 2 11.90 -34.91 16.96
C GLY A 2 10.65 -34.12 17.34
N THR A 3 10.23 -34.18 18.58
CA THR A 3 9.08 -33.44 19.12
C THR A 3 9.30 -31.95 19.08
N ASP A 4 10.48 -31.45 19.35
CA ASP A 4 10.82 -30.03 19.34
C ASP A 4 10.71 -29.45 17.92
N ILE A 5 11.07 -30.20 16.88
CA ILE A 5 10.97 -29.79 15.48
C ILE A 5 9.50 -29.68 15.04
N GLU A 6 8.65 -30.63 15.42
CA GLU A 6 7.23 -30.62 15.10
C GLU A 6 6.51 -29.45 15.81
N GLU A 7 6.88 -29.17 17.05
CA GLU A 7 6.39 -28.03 17.81
C GLU A 7 6.81 -26.71 17.15
N ASP A 8 8.06 -26.59 16.73
CA ASP A 8 8.56 -25.39 16.03
C ASP A 8 7.86 -25.15 14.67
N ILE A 9 7.60 -26.22 13.90
CA ILE A 9 6.86 -26.13 12.63
C ILE A 9 5.42 -25.66 12.90
N THR A 10 4.78 -26.21 13.92
CA THR A 10 3.41 -25.83 14.30
C THR A 10 3.36 -24.37 14.74
N LEU A 11 4.26 -23.96 15.62
CA LEU A 11 4.38 -22.58 16.08
C LEU A 11 4.65 -21.60 14.92
N GLY A 12 5.52 -21.99 13.97
CA GLY A 12 5.78 -21.20 12.77
C GLY A 12 4.53 -21.00 11.92
N SER A 13 3.74 -22.04 11.73
CA SER A 13 2.49 -22.00 10.96
C SER A 13 1.41 -21.15 11.63
N GLU A 14 1.27 -21.28 12.96
CA GLU A 14 0.34 -20.48 13.75
C GLU A 14 0.71 -18.99 13.75
N ASN A 15 2.00 -18.68 13.89
CA ASN A 15 2.49 -17.31 13.80
C ASN A 15 2.25 -16.69 12.42
N LEU A 16 2.47 -17.46 11.36
CA LEU A 16 2.20 -17.02 10.00
C LEU A 16 0.71 -16.70 9.81
N ALA A 17 -0.18 -17.61 10.22
CA ALA A 17 -1.63 -17.40 10.15
C ALA A 17 -2.06 -16.15 10.95
N ARG A 18 -1.47 -15.96 12.13
CA ARG A 18 -1.73 -14.78 12.97
C ARG A 18 -1.30 -13.47 12.27
N ILE A 19 -0.11 -13.44 11.69
CA ILE A 19 0.42 -12.25 11.00
C ILE A 19 -0.42 -11.93 9.77
N VAL A 20 -0.77 -12.93 8.96
CA VAL A 20 -1.62 -12.76 7.78
C VAL A 20 -3.03 -12.32 8.19
N GLY A 21 -3.55 -12.85 9.29
CA GLY A 21 -4.86 -12.45 9.85
C GLY A 21 -4.90 -11.01 10.32
N ILE A 22 -3.84 -10.54 10.99
CA ILE A 22 -3.69 -9.13 11.40
C ILE A 22 -3.69 -8.18 10.19
N SER A 23 -3.13 -8.65 9.07
CA SER A 23 -3.11 -7.91 7.80
C SER A 23 -4.35 -8.16 6.94
N ASP A 24 -5.42 -8.66 7.54
CA ASP A 24 -6.72 -8.92 6.90
C ASP A 24 -6.68 -9.96 5.76
N GLY A 25 -5.73 -10.88 5.82
CA GLY A 25 -5.52 -11.91 4.80
C GLY A 25 -6.40 -13.16 4.96
N LEU A 26 -7.12 -13.30 6.07
CA LEU A 26 -8.02 -14.42 6.33
C LEU A 26 -9.46 -14.02 6.02
N GLN A 27 -9.91 -14.30 4.81
CA GLN A 27 -11.27 -14.05 4.37
C GLN A 27 -12.14 -15.30 4.52
N VAL A 28 -13.34 -15.14 5.08
CA VAL A 28 -14.35 -16.20 5.14
C VAL A 28 -15.29 -16.01 3.98
N THR A 29 -15.17 -16.85 2.98
CA THR A 29 -16.00 -16.84 1.78
C THR A 29 -16.30 -18.28 1.33
N GLU A 30 -17.42 -18.49 0.65
CA GLU A 30 -17.76 -19.77 0.04
C GLU A 30 -16.86 -20.09 -1.17
N ASP A 31 -16.30 -19.06 -1.81
CA ASP A 31 -15.33 -19.22 -2.89
C ASP A 31 -13.92 -19.39 -2.33
N ARG A 32 -13.51 -20.66 -2.22
CA ARG A 32 -12.18 -21.01 -1.75
C ARG A 32 -11.06 -20.52 -2.66
N LEU A 33 -11.31 -20.37 -3.96
CA LEU A 33 -10.28 -19.91 -4.88
C LEU A 33 -9.97 -18.44 -4.63
N SER A 34 -10.99 -17.61 -4.50
CA SER A 34 -10.82 -16.19 -4.15
C SER A 34 -10.19 -16.02 -2.78
N ALA A 35 -10.60 -16.81 -1.78
CA ALA A 35 -10.00 -16.76 -0.44
C ALA A 35 -8.50 -17.10 -0.47
N ASN A 36 -8.11 -18.15 -1.22
CA ASN A 36 -6.71 -18.54 -1.35
C ASN A 36 -5.89 -17.51 -2.13
N HIS A 37 -6.47 -16.91 -3.16
CA HIS A 37 -5.84 -15.83 -3.92
C HIS A 37 -5.58 -14.61 -3.03
N HIS A 38 -6.58 -14.18 -2.28
CA HIS A 38 -6.44 -13.09 -1.32
C HIS A 38 -5.38 -13.39 -0.25
N PHE A 39 -5.46 -14.57 0.38
CA PHE A 39 -4.44 -15.02 1.34
C PHE A 39 -3.03 -14.94 0.76
N SER A 40 -2.85 -15.44 -0.46
CA SER A 40 -1.54 -15.44 -1.12
C SER A 40 -1.03 -14.03 -1.40
N ASN A 41 -1.90 -13.10 -1.82
CA ASN A 41 -1.55 -11.72 -2.07
C ASN A 41 -1.15 -11.00 -0.77
N VAL A 42 -1.92 -11.18 0.31
CA VAL A 42 -1.59 -10.60 1.62
C VAL A 42 -0.32 -11.19 2.19
N LEU A 43 -0.15 -12.52 2.12
CA LEU A 43 1.08 -13.20 2.52
C LEU A 43 2.29 -12.65 1.77
N PHE A 44 2.15 -12.42 0.47
CA PHE A 44 3.22 -11.84 -0.34
C PHE A 44 3.60 -10.43 0.08
N ASN A 45 2.60 -9.61 0.46
CA ASN A 45 2.83 -8.30 1.05
C ASN A 45 3.53 -8.39 2.40
N VAL A 46 3.09 -9.30 3.27
CA VAL A 46 3.70 -9.55 4.59
C VAL A 46 5.16 -9.94 4.45
N MET A 47 5.49 -10.86 3.55
CA MET A 47 6.86 -11.30 3.28
C MET A 47 7.76 -10.17 2.76
N ARG A 48 7.18 -9.11 2.23
CA ARG A 48 7.88 -7.91 1.73
C ARG A 48 7.76 -6.70 2.65
N GLY A 49 7.37 -6.92 3.90
CA GLY A 49 7.17 -5.87 4.89
C GLY A 49 5.78 -5.24 4.88
N GLY A 50 4.85 -5.70 4.04
CA GLY A 50 3.50 -5.18 3.90
C GLY A 50 2.57 -5.54 5.05
N LEU A 51 2.83 -4.98 6.21
CA LEU A 51 2.00 -5.14 7.41
C LEU A 51 1.22 -3.86 7.66
N PHE A 52 -0.08 -4.02 7.95
CA PHE A 52 -0.84 -2.94 8.56
C PHE A 52 -0.30 -2.69 9.97
N MET A 53 -0.01 -1.42 10.25
CA MET A 53 0.56 -1.05 11.54
C MET A 53 -0.51 -1.18 12.63
N ASP A 54 -0.18 -1.87 13.72
CA ASP A 54 -0.99 -1.98 14.93
C ASP A 54 -2.49 -2.20 14.65
N ASN A 55 -2.85 -3.16 13.80
CA ASN A 55 -4.24 -3.41 13.40
C ASN A 55 -4.96 -2.15 12.89
N TYR A 56 -4.39 -1.45 11.91
CA TYR A 56 -4.95 -0.21 11.36
C TYR A 56 -4.93 0.99 12.30
N THR A 57 -4.04 1.02 13.28
CA THR A 57 -3.83 2.21 14.10
C THR A 57 -3.07 3.27 13.31
N ILE A 58 -3.57 4.47 13.32
CA ILE A 58 -2.98 5.64 12.65
C ILE A 58 -2.29 6.52 13.67
N GLN A 59 -1.10 6.98 13.32
CA GLN A 59 -0.42 8.09 13.99
C GLN A 59 -0.83 9.39 13.30
N ARG A 60 -1.40 10.35 14.04
CA ARG A 60 -1.87 11.63 13.50
C ARG A 60 -0.79 12.35 12.69
N ASP A 61 0.43 12.39 13.20
CA ASP A 61 1.50 13.13 12.56
C ASP A 61 1.90 12.51 11.22
N ASP A 62 1.88 11.17 11.09
CA ASP A 62 2.11 10.51 9.81
C ASP A 62 0.98 10.80 8.79
N LEU A 63 -0.26 10.85 9.26
CA LEU A 63 -1.39 11.26 8.43
C LEU A 63 -1.23 12.71 7.95
N ILE A 64 -0.85 13.61 8.84
CA ILE A 64 -0.60 15.02 8.51
C ILE A 64 0.48 15.15 7.44
N ASP A 65 1.58 14.44 7.59
CA ASP A 65 2.68 14.46 6.62
C ASP A 65 2.24 13.89 5.26
N PHE A 66 1.44 12.84 5.25
CA PHE A 66 0.84 12.33 4.02
C PHE A 66 -0.02 13.38 3.32
N PHE A 67 -0.90 14.09 4.04
CA PHE A 67 -1.74 15.14 3.45
C PHE A 67 -0.92 16.30 2.89
N LYS A 68 0.12 16.76 3.60
CA LYS A 68 1.02 17.82 3.14
C LYS A 68 1.68 17.47 1.81
N VAL A 69 2.11 16.23 1.66
CA VAL A 69 2.85 15.78 0.48
C VAL A 69 1.92 15.53 -0.70
N ILE A 70 0.80 14.85 -0.48
CA ILE A 70 -0.10 14.42 -1.56
C ILE A 70 -0.99 15.56 -2.04
N ASN A 71 -1.48 16.41 -1.12
CA ASN A 71 -2.36 17.53 -1.47
C ASN A 71 -2.25 18.67 -0.46
N SER A 72 -1.28 19.54 -0.65
CA SER A 72 -1.01 20.67 0.25
C SER A 72 -2.20 21.62 0.39
N SER A 73 -2.95 21.88 -0.69
CA SER A 73 -4.10 22.78 -0.63
C SER A 73 -5.26 22.18 0.16
N LEU A 74 -5.43 20.87 0.12
CA LEU A 74 -6.42 20.18 0.95
C LEU A 74 -5.96 20.13 2.41
N PHE A 75 -4.66 19.93 2.65
CA PHE A 75 -4.08 20.04 3.98
C PHE A 75 -4.36 21.43 4.60
N GLU A 76 -4.02 22.50 3.91
CA GLU A 76 -4.23 23.87 4.40
C GLU A 76 -5.70 24.14 4.75
N ARG A 77 -6.63 23.66 3.92
CA ARG A 77 -8.08 23.80 4.14
C ARG A 77 -8.58 23.07 5.39
N HIS A 78 -7.98 21.94 5.70
CA HIS A 78 -8.42 21.06 6.80
C HIS A 78 -7.40 20.96 7.95
N GLN A 79 -6.37 21.81 7.96
CA GLN A 79 -5.28 21.75 8.94
C GLN A 79 -5.78 21.70 10.39
N SER A 80 -6.66 22.63 10.75
CA SER A 80 -7.18 22.71 12.12
C SER A 80 -7.94 21.45 12.54
N TRP A 81 -8.62 20.79 11.60
CA TRP A 81 -9.29 19.52 11.88
C TRP A 81 -8.28 18.40 12.03
N LEU A 82 -7.31 18.27 11.16
CA LEU A 82 -6.26 17.24 11.22
C LEU A 82 -5.48 17.33 12.55
N GLU A 83 -5.14 18.55 12.97
CA GLU A 83 -4.45 18.82 14.23
C GLU A 83 -5.31 18.55 15.47
N SER A 84 -6.64 18.55 15.33
CA SER A 84 -7.58 18.27 16.40
C SER A 84 -7.86 16.78 16.63
N LEU A 85 -7.38 15.91 15.74
CA LEU A 85 -7.50 14.46 15.92
C LEU A 85 -6.66 13.98 17.09
N ASP A 86 -7.05 12.86 17.68
CA ASP A 86 -6.26 12.21 18.72
C ASP A 86 -4.85 11.86 18.17
N GLU A 87 -3.88 11.75 19.07
CA GLU A 87 -2.50 11.39 18.69
C GLU A 87 -2.44 10.05 17.96
N THR A 88 -3.27 9.10 18.40
CA THR A 88 -3.46 7.80 17.78
C THR A 88 -4.93 7.43 17.70
N PHE A 89 -5.37 6.88 16.60
CA PHE A 89 -6.75 6.45 16.39
C PHE A 89 -6.84 5.36 15.33
N HIS A 90 -8.00 4.72 15.23
CA HIS A 90 -8.19 3.63 14.29
C HIS A 90 -8.58 4.15 12.88
N TYR A 91 -8.11 3.48 11.83
CA TYR A 91 -8.41 3.82 10.44
C TYR A 91 -9.91 4.01 10.15
N SER A 92 -10.77 3.14 10.74
CA SER A 92 -12.21 3.27 10.57
C SER A 92 -12.77 4.59 11.10
N ASP A 93 -12.11 5.18 12.10
CA ASP A 93 -12.54 6.46 12.67
C ASP A 93 -12.12 7.62 11.77
N LEU A 94 -10.96 7.51 11.09
CA LEU A 94 -10.59 8.46 10.03
C LEU A 94 -11.69 8.56 8.97
N ILE A 95 -12.16 7.42 8.49
CA ILE A 95 -13.20 7.37 7.45
C ILE A 95 -14.50 8.00 7.94
N LYS A 96 -14.96 7.65 9.15
CA LYS A 96 -16.18 8.22 9.74
C LYS A 96 -16.07 9.74 9.94
N LEU A 97 -14.96 10.19 10.53
CA LEU A 97 -14.72 11.61 10.81
C LEU A 97 -14.55 12.40 9.51
N GLY A 98 -13.84 11.87 8.52
CA GLY A 98 -13.70 12.48 7.21
C GLY A 98 -15.04 12.65 6.50
N ALA A 99 -15.93 11.67 6.60
CA ALA A 99 -17.27 11.74 6.02
C ALA A 99 -18.11 12.90 6.59
N THR A 100 -17.87 13.33 7.83
CA THR A 100 -18.61 14.45 8.45
C THR A 100 -18.25 15.82 7.87
N LYS A 101 -17.12 15.92 7.15
CA LYS A 101 -16.61 17.23 6.66
C LYS A 101 -17.24 17.69 5.36
N ASN A 102 -18.09 16.88 4.74
CA ASN A 102 -18.79 17.22 3.49
C ASN A 102 -17.86 17.73 2.36
N ASP A 103 -16.63 17.21 2.33
CA ASP A 103 -15.63 17.47 1.29
C ASP A 103 -15.21 16.14 0.66
N THR A 104 -15.64 15.90 -0.58
CA THR A 104 -15.40 14.63 -1.28
C THR A 104 -13.91 14.39 -1.55
N ALA A 105 -13.13 15.45 -1.76
CA ALA A 105 -11.68 15.33 -1.95
C ALA A 105 -10.99 14.88 -0.65
N LEU A 106 -11.44 15.42 0.50
CA LEU A 106 -10.97 14.97 1.81
C LEU A 106 -11.33 13.51 2.07
N GLN A 107 -12.57 13.13 1.81
CA GLN A 107 -13.03 11.73 1.98
C GLN A 107 -12.19 10.78 1.14
N ARG A 108 -11.98 11.10 -0.14
CA ARG A 108 -11.13 10.29 -1.03
C ARG A 108 -9.72 10.16 -0.48
N LEU A 109 -9.12 11.23 0.00
CA LEU A 109 -7.76 11.20 0.54
C LEU A 109 -7.66 10.41 1.84
N CYS A 110 -8.71 10.41 2.68
CA CYS A 110 -8.81 9.55 3.84
C CYS A 110 -8.80 8.05 3.47
N TYR A 111 -9.49 7.67 2.40
CA TYR A 111 -9.43 6.29 1.88
C TYR A 111 -8.08 5.95 1.24
N GLU A 112 -7.41 6.91 0.66
CA GLU A 112 -6.11 6.71 0.01
C GLU A 112 -4.96 6.51 1.02
N TYR A 113 -5.09 7.07 2.23
CA TYR A 113 -4.13 6.86 3.30
C TYR A 113 -4.29 5.45 3.89
N LEU A 114 -3.22 4.68 3.90
CA LEU A 114 -3.19 3.35 4.48
C LEU A 114 -1.98 3.20 5.40
N PRO A 115 -2.18 2.77 6.67
CA PRO A 115 -1.11 2.63 7.64
C PRO A 115 -0.34 1.32 7.41
N LEU A 116 0.38 1.25 6.29
CA LEU A 116 1.12 0.05 5.91
C LEU A 116 2.52 0.37 5.38
N SER A 117 3.34 -0.66 5.33
CA SER A 117 4.69 -0.59 4.79
C SER A 117 4.95 -1.80 3.91
N PHE A 118 5.34 -1.57 2.65
CA PHE A 118 5.77 -2.64 1.75
C PHE A 118 6.63 -2.13 0.58
N SER A 119 7.39 -3.06 0.00
CA SER A 119 8.04 -2.87 -1.29
C SER A 119 7.78 -4.08 -2.19
N ARG A 120 7.25 -3.85 -3.38
CA ARG A 120 6.82 -4.90 -4.27
C ARG A 120 7.95 -5.57 -5.04
N ARG A 121 9.01 -4.87 -5.28
CA ARG A 121 10.04 -5.26 -6.25
C ARG A 121 11.26 -5.94 -5.68
N HIS A 122 11.42 -5.87 -4.40
CA HIS A 122 12.62 -6.36 -3.76
C HIS A 122 12.79 -7.87 -3.92
N GLY A 123 14.00 -8.28 -4.21
CA GLY A 123 14.38 -9.70 -4.24
C GLY A 123 13.97 -10.48 -5.49
N ASP A 124 13.54 -9.82 -6.56
CA ASP A 124 13.35 -10.47 -7.85
C ASP A 124 14.70 -10.55 -8.60
N PRO A 125 15.33 -11.74 -8.66
CA PRO A 125 16.64 -11.89 -9.30
C PRO A 125 16.58 -11.72 -10.83
N SER A 126 15.39 -11.82 -11.44
CA SER A 126 15.20 -11.60 -12.88
C SER A 126 15.24 -10.13 -13.27
N ARG A 127 15.21 -9.23 -12.29
CA ARG A 127 15.17 -7.78 -12.50
C ARG A 127 16.15 -7.04 -11.57
N PRO A 128 17.45 -7.33 -11.67
CA PRO A 128 18.45 -6.79 -10.74
C PRO A 128 18.67 -5.27 -10.88
N TRP A 129 18.23 -4.67 -11.97
CA TRP A 129 18.29 -3.22 -12.19
C TRP A 129 17.27 -2.42 -11.39
N ASN A 130 16.24 -3.08 -10.85
CA ASN A 130 15.24 -2.41 -10.02
C ASN A 130 15.73 -2.36 -8.57
N LEU A 131 16.38 -1.30 -8.22
CA LEU A 131 16.92 -1.05 -6.89
C LEU A 131 15.85 -0.35 -6.02
N PHE A 132 14.96 -1.14 -5.42
CA PHE A 132 14.05 -0.66 -4.39
C PHE A 132 14.52 -1.14 -3.04
N ASP A 133 14.65 -0.22 -2.10
CA ASP A 133 14.94 -0.57 -0.71
C ASP A 133 13.66 -0.94 0.02
N ILE A 134 13.70 -2.08 0.71
CA ILE A 134 12.69 -2.38 1.72
C ILE A 134 13.17 -1.78 3.04
N GLN A 135 12.71 -0.58 3.32
CA GLN A 135 12.96 0.09 4.59
C GLN A 135 11.71 -0.02 5.48
N VAL A 136 11.54 -1.13 6.15
CA VAL A 136 10.38 -1.38 7.01
C VAL A 136 10.64 -1.06 8.47
N LYS A 137 11.91 -0.87 8.87
CA LYS A 137 12.32 -0.55 10.24
C LYS A 137 13.43 0.47 10.27
N ARG A 138 13.38 1.36 11.25
CA ARG A 138 14.48 2.25 11.62
C ARG A 138 15.54 1.49 12.42
N GLN A 139 16.67 2.15 12.68
CA GLN A 139 17.76 1.57 13.49
C GLN A 139 17.32 1.25 14.92
N ASP A 140 16.36 1.98 15.47
CA ASP A 140 15.78 1.75 16.79
C ASP A 140 14.74 0.63 16.83
N GLY A 141 14.46 -0.01 15.68
CA GLY A 141 13.48 -1.08 15.54
C GLY A 141 12.04 -0.61 15.30
N SER A 142 11.76 0.68 15.32
CA SER A 142 10.43 1.22 15.00
C SER A 142 10.08 1.02 13.52
N GLN A 143 8.79 0.83 13.23
CA GLN A 143 8.31 0.63 11.86
C GLN A 143 8.37 1.93 11.06
N ILE A 144 8.65 1.79 9.77
CA ILE A 144 8.55 2.86 8.79
C ILE A 144 7.29 2.63 7.98
N LEU A 145 6.35 3.57 8.04
CA LEU A 145 5.20 3.58 7.14
C LEU A 145 5.65 4.09 5.78
N SER A 146 5.92 3.17 4.88
CA SER A 146 6.34 3.50 3.53
C SER A 146 5.93 2.39 2.59
N PHE A 147 5.45 2.75 1.42
CA PHE A 147 5.27 1.79 0.35
C PHE A 147 5.92 2.32 -0.93
N GLU A 148 6.52 1.41 -1.64
CA GLU A 148 6.97 1.67 -2.98
C GLU A 148 6.84 0.41 -3.85
N GLY A 149 6.57 0.60 -5.10
CA GLY A 149 6.49 -0.48 -6.05
C GLY A 149 6.58 0.00 -7.48
N ASN A 150 7.19 -0.83 -8.31
CA ASN A 150 7.17 -0.63 -9.73
C ASN A 150 5.72 -0.58 -10.22
N TRP A 151 5.40 0.36 -11.10
CA TRP A 151 4.06 0.54 -11.65
C TRP A 151 3.44 -0.78 -12.15
N ARG A 152 4.22 -1.59 -12.83
CA ARG A 152 3.76 -2.86 -13.42
C ARG A 152 3.40 -3.93 -12.40
N ASP A 153 3.95 -3.86 -11.20
CA ASP A 153 3.83 -4.93 -10.19
C ASP A 153 2.96 -4.55 -9.00
N ILE A 154 2.79 -3.25 -8.73
CA ILE A 154 2.15 -2.76 -7.50
C ILE A 154 0.64 -3.04 -7.45
N PHE A 155 0.00 -3.25 -8.59
CA PHE A 155 -1.44 -3.53 -8.69
C PHE A 155 -1.87 -4.71 -7.82
N GLN A 156 -1.06 -5.76 -7.74
CA GLN A 156 -1.36 -6.94 -6.91
C GLN A 156 -1.44 -6.61 -5.41
N ASN A 157 -0.71 -5.60 -4.97
CA ASN A 157 -0.78 -5.12 -3.59
C ASN A 157 -2.11 -4.39 -3.34
N TRP A 158 -2.50 -3.52 -4.26
CA TRP A 158 -3.76 -2.79 -4.18
C TRP A 158 -4.99 -3.68 -4.34
N GLU A 159 -4.90 -4.75 -5.15
CA GLU A 159 -5.97 -5.75 -5.26
C GLU A 159 -6.31 -6.37 -3.89
N ALA A 160 -5.30 -6.80 -3.14
CA ALA A 160 -5.50 -7.33 -1.79
C ALA A 160 -6.15 -6.29 -0.86
N LEU A 161 -5.72 -5.03 -0.94
CA LEU A 161 -6.31 -3.94 -0.16
C LEU A 161 -7.77 -3.67 -0.55
N CYS A 162 -8.14 -3.78 -1.81
CA CYS A 162 -9.52 -3.63 -2.26
C CYS A 162 -10.45 -4.72 -1.74
N LEU A 163 -9.94 -5.92 -1.55
CA LEU A 163 -10.71 -7.01 -0.93
C LEU A 163 -10.90 -6.79 0.58
N SER A 164 -9.86 -6.27 1.25
CA SER A 164 -9.90 -5.96 2.68
C SER A 164 -10.73 -4.71 2.98
N ILE A 165 -10.65 -3.71 2.12
CA ILE A 165 -11.32 -2.41 2.27
C ILE A 165 -12.05 -2.09 0.96
N PRO A 166 -13.25 -2.65 0.70
CA PRO A 166 -13.95 -2.49 -0.58
C PRO A 166 -14.20 -1.04 -0.97
N ASN A 167 -14.42 -0.15 -0.01
CA ASN A 167 -14.60 1.28 -0.25
C ASN A 167 -13.35 1.97 -0.80
N PHE A 168 -12.19 1.31 -0.75
CA PHE A 168 -10.94 1.82 -1.29
C PHE A 168 -10.86 1.71 -2.82
N VAL A 169 -11.69 0.89 -3.46
CA VAL A 169 -11.64 0.62 -4.92
C VAL A 169 -11.68 1.91 -5.73
N GLU A 170 -12.59 2.83 -5.41
CA GLU A 170 -12.69 4.12 -6.12
C GLU A 170 -11.40 4.94 -5.97
N SER A 171 -10.86 5.02 -4.76
CA SER A 171 -9.60 5.73 -4.48
C SER A 171 -8.42 5.12 -5.22
N MET A 172 -8.36 3.79 -5.31
CA MET A 172 -7.35 3.09 -6.07
C MET A 172 -7.44 3.42 -7.57
N ILE A 173 -8.62 3.32 -8.16
CA ILE A 173 -8.84 3.64 -9.57
C ILE A 173 -8.43 5.10 -9.84
N CYS A 174 -8.91 6.03 -9.03
CA CYS A 174 -8.55 7.45 -9.15
C CYS A 174 -7.04 7.66 -9.03
N LYS A 175 -6.37 7.00 -8.10
CA LYS A 175 -4.92 7.11 -7.93
C LYS A 175 -4.16 6.71 -9.18
N PHE A 176 -4.49 5.56 -9.76
CA PHE A 176 -3.80 5.05 -10.94
C PHE A 176 -4.15 5.86 -12.21
N VAL A 177 -5.41 6.21 -12.41
CA VAL A 177 -5.84 7.01 -13.55
C VAL A 177 -5.24 8.42 -13.49
N ASN A 178 -5.25 9.08 -12.34
CA ASN A 178 -4.68 10.41 -12.17
C ASN A 178 -3.15 10.43 -12.27
N ALA A 179 -2.49 9.30 -12.03
CA ALA A 179 -1.05 9.18 -12.16
C ALA A 179 -0.59 8.96 -13.61
N SER A 180 -1.49 8.60 -14.51
CA SER A 180 -1.19 8.42 -15.94
C SER A 180 -1.37 9.73 -16.70
N THR A 181 -0.60 9.91 -17.78
CA THR A 181 -0.81 11.03 -18.69
C THR A 181 -2.04 10.80 -19.58
N ALA A 182 -2.59 11.86 -20.15
CA ALA A 182 -3.78 11.80 -21.01
C ALA A 182 -3.58 10.95 -22.28
N ASP A 183 -2.35 10.78 -22.71
CA ASP A 183 -1.95 9.94 -23.86
C ASP A 183 -1.57 8.51 -23.47
N GLY A 184 -1.71 8.15 -22.18
CA GLY A 184 -1.55 6.79 -21.69
C GLY A 184 -0.14 6.41 -21.23
N TYR A 185 0.76 7.38 -21.06
CA TYR A 185 2.07 7.12 -20.49
C TYR A 185 1.97 6.98 -18.96
N ASN A 186 2.62 5.98 -18.39
CA ASN A 186 2.56 5.62 -16.98
C ASN A 186 3.85 5.99 -16.26
N PRO A 187 3.80 6.27 -14.95
CA PRO A 187 5.01 6.46 -14.15
C PRO A 187 5.82 5.16 -14.02
N TYR A 188 7.08 5.30 -13.65
CA TYR A 188 7.96 4.19 -13.36
C TYR A 188 7.59 3.48 -12.05
N ARG A 189 7.25 4.28 -11.02
CA ARG A 189 6.98 3.75 -9.68
C ARG A 189 5.96 4.61 -8.93
N ILE A 190 5.21 3.97 -8.05
CA ILE A 190 4.39 4.61 -7.03
C ILE A 190 5.03 4.46 -5.66
N THR A 191 5.01 5.54 -4.89
CA THR A 191 5.49 5.59 -3.51
C THR A 191 4.42 6.21 -2.60
N LYS A 192 4.63 6.14 -1.29
CA LYS A 192 3.80 6.85 -0.31
C LYS A 192 3.78 8.36 -0.56
N SER A 193 4.88 8.92 -1.01
CA SER A 193 5.05 10.37 -1.26
C SER A 193 4.69 10.80 -2.68
N GLY A 194 4.24 9.92 -3.55
CA GLY A 194 3.83 10.27 -4.90
C GLY A 194 4.28 9.27 -5.96
N ILE A 195 4.59 9.78 -7.13
CA ILE A 195 4.99 9.01 -8.30
C ILE A 195 6.36 9.46 -8.80
N ASP A 196 7.13 8.51 -9.32
CA ASP A 196 8.38 8.79 -10.01
C ASP A 196 8.24 8.39 -11.48
N TRP A 197 8.70 9.28 -12.34
CA TRP A 197 8.76 9.05 -13.78
C TRP A 197 10.12 8.49 -14.17
N GLU A 198 10.13 7.60 -15.15
CA GLU A 198 11.39 7.20 -15.77
C GLU A 198 12.00 8.39 -16.49
N LYS A 199 13.30 8.60 -16.28
CA LYS A 199 14.02 9.63 -17.00
C LYS A 199 14.41 9.08 -18.38
N PRO A 200 14.07 9.78 -19.48
CA PRO A 200 14.54 9.37 -20.80
C PRO A 200 16.05 9.30 -20.84
N GLU A 201 16.58 8.17 -21.26
CA GLU A 201 17.99 8.00 -21.55
C GLU A 201 18.19 8.23 -23.05
N PRO A 202 18.87 9.33 -23.47
CA PRO A 202 18.97 9.69 -24.89
C PRO A 202 19.66 8.65 -25.75
N GLU A 203 20.46 7.77 -25.14
CA GLU A 203 21.21 6.72 -25.82
C GLU A 203 20.48 5.37 -25.84
N ASP A 204 19.38 5.23 -25.10
CA ASP A 204 18.53 4.03 -25.10
C ASP A 204 17.14 4.32 -25.69
N PRO A 205 16.91 3.99 -26.96
CA PRO A 205 15.62 4.21 -27.60
C PRO A 205 14.48 3.37 -27.04
N TRP A 206 14.78 2.42 -26.14
CA TRP A 206 13.82 1.50 -25.53
C TRP A 206 13.47 1.86 -24.09
N ALA A 207 14.12 2.85 -23.49
CA ALA A 207 13.98 3.20 -22.09
C ALA A 207 12.52 3.46 -21.67
N ASN A 208 11.70 4.01 -22.57
CA ASN A 208 10.35 4.45 -22.25
C ASN A 208 9.23 3.53 -22.75
N ILE A 209 9.52 2.50 -23.54
CA ILE A 209 8.48 1.71 -24.24
C ILE A 209 7.62 0.90 -23.28
N GLY A 210 8.16 0.47 -22.15
CA GLY A 210 7.44 -0.38 -21.20
C GLY A 210 6.37 0.34 -20.36
N TYR A 211 6.19 1.64 -20.51
CA TYR A 211 5.30 2.45 -19.66
C TYR A 211 4.05 2.99 -20.39
N TRP A 212 3.81 2.56 -21.61
CA TRP A 212 2.62 2.90 -22.36
C TRP A 212 1.50 1.89 -22.12
N GLY A 213 0.48 2.28 -21.42
CA GLY A 213 -0.89 1.77 -21.39
C GLY A 213 -1.17 0.29 -21.11
N ASP A 214 -0.18 -0.54 -20.79
CA ASP A 214 -0.33 -1.99 -20.89
C ASP A 214 -0.95 -2.68 -19.65
N HIS A 215 -0.76 -2.17 -18.44
CA HIS A 215 -1.16 -2.90 -17.23
C HIS A 215 -2.46 -2.41 -16.59
N GLN A 216 -2.87 -1.18 -16.84
CA GLN A 216 -4.08 -0.60 -16.28
C GLN A 216 -5.37 -1.23 -16.84
N ILE A 217 -5.32 -1.77 -18.05
CA ILE A 217 -6.47 -2.38 -18.71
C ILE A 217 -6.81 -3.75 -18.13
N ILE A 218 -5.86 -4.38 -17.45
CA ILE A 218 -6.02 -5.73 -16.91
C ILE A 218 -6.58 -5.71 -15.49
N TYR A 219 -6.29 -4.68 -14.71
CA TYR A 219 -6.71 -4.50 -13.33
C TYR A 219 -7.71 -3.35 -13.17
#